data_8867b9d8f838bf374d8582a57d9ec889
#
_entry.id   8867b9d8f838bf374d8582a57d9ec889
#
_cell.length_a   1.000
_cell.length_b   1.000
_cell.length_c   1.000
_cell.angle_alpha   90.00
_cell.angle_beta   90.00
_cell.angle_gamma   90.00
#
_symmetry.space_group_name_H-M   'P 1'
#
loop_
_entity.id
_entity.type
_entity.pdbx_description
1 polymer ?
#
loop_
_entity_poly.entity_id
_entity_poly.type
_entity_poly.pdbx_seq_one_letter_code
_entity_poly.pdbx_strand_id
1 'polypeptide(L)'
;MLWIDLRDRYGITQLVLDEERCSTALLEKARKTGRETVIQVTGVVIEREAKNPNMDTGNIELLVSELTVLNEAQTPPFTIEDKTDGGEDLRMKYRYLDIRRTPVQNSLLFRSKIGLLVRNYLAEQAFIEVETPYLIKSTPEGARDFVVPSRMNEGQFYALPQSPQTFKQLLMVGGMDKYFQIVKCFRDEDLRADRQPEFTQIDCELSFVHQQDIMACFEGLLSHLLEEIHSLFA
;
A
#
# COMPACT_ATOMS: atom_id res chain seq x y z
N MET A 1 4.10 -38.27 -2.87
CA MET A 1 4.35 -36.96 -2.23
C MET A 1 3.40 -35.90 -2.78
N LEU A 2 2.89 -35.01 -1.92
CA LEU A 2 2.08 -33.84 -2.29
C LEU A 2 2.77 -32.59 -1.76
N TRP A 3 2.80 -31.52 -2.55
CA TRP A 3 3.37 -30.23 -2.16
C TRP A 3 2.28 -29.16 -2.21
N ILE A 4 2.30 -28.26 -1.22
CA ILE A 4 1.43 -27.09 -1.15
C ILE A 4 2.29 -25.88 -0.82
N ASP A 5 2.16 -24.82 -1.57
CA ASP A 5 2.76 -23.53 -1.24
C ASP A 5 1.82 -22.77 -0.31
N LEU A 6 2.22 -22.65 0.95
CA LEU A 6 1.50 -21.87 1.96
C LEU A 6 2.02 -20.45 1.95
N ARG A 7 1.14 -19.49 1.64
CA ARG A 7 1.45 -18.07 1.63
C ARG A 7 0.88 -17.39 2.87
N ASP A 8 1.72 -16.59 3.52
CA ASP A 8 1.33 -15.68 4.58
C ASP A 8 1.79 -14.24 4.27
N ARG A 9 1.76 -13.34 5.27
CA ARG A 9 2.23 -11.95 5.09
C ARG A 9 3.74 -11.80 4.92
N TYR A 10 4.52 -12.83 5.26
CA TYR A 10 5.99 -12.83 5.23
C TYR A 10 6.55 -13.50 3.98
N GLY A 11 5.74 -14.25 3.25
CA GLY A 11 6.15 -14.94 2.05
C GLY A 11 5.47 -16.29 1.83
N ILE A 12 6.18 -17.18 1.14
CA ILE A 12 5.69 -18.51 0.78
C ILE A 12 6.60 -19.55 1.42
N THR A 13 6.00 -20.54 2.08
CA THR A 13 6.71 -21.72 2.60
C THR A 13 6.13 -22.98 1.98
N GLN A 14 6.98 -23.85 1.47
CA GLN A 14 6.57 -25.13 0.93
C GLN A 14 6.18 -26.11 2.05
N LEU A 15 5.00 -26.68 1.92
CA LEU A 15 4.53 -27.79 2.73
C LEU A 15 4.77 -29.10 1.97
N VAL A 16 5.19 -30.13 2.70
CA VAL A 16 5.37 -31.48 2.17
C VAL A 16 4.49 -32.45 2.95
N LEU A 17 3.72 -33.23 2.22
CA LEU A 17 2.94 -34.35 2.75
C LEU A 17 3.51 -35.63 2.13
N ASP A 18 4.17 -36.41 2.97
CA ASP A 18 4.78 -37.68 2.60
C ASP A 18 3.72 -38.82 2.72
N GLU A 19 3.56 -39.58 1.65
CA GLU A 19 2.58 -40.69 1.62
C GLU A 19 2.92 -41.82 2.59
N GLU A 20 4.21 -41.97 2.95
CA GLU A 20 4.66 -42.98 3.91
C GLU A 20 4.46 -42.54 5.37
N ARG A 21 4.42 -41.24 5.62
CA ARG A 21 4.37 -40.62 6.97
C ARG A 21 3.02 -40.03 7.34
N CYS A 22 2.22 -39.67 6.33
CA CYS A 22 0.92 -39.06 6.51
C CYS A 22 -0.20 -40.06 6.49
N SER A 23 -1.23 -39.84 7.29
CA SER A 23 -2.44 -40.65 7.22
C SER A 23 -3.18 -40.44 5.89
N THR A 24 -3.88 -41.48 5.40
CA THR A 24 -4.70 -41.39 4.19
C THR A 24 -5.72 -40.26 4.28
N ALA A 25 -6.31 -40.03 5.45
CA ALA A 25 -7.28 -38.96 5.68
C ALA A 25 -6.64 -37.56 5.53
N LEU A 26 -5.41 -37.36 5.99
CA LEU A 26 -4.67 -36.12 5.83
C LEU A 26 -4.34 -35.83 4.34
N LEU A 27 -3.90 -36.87 3.63
CA LEU A 27 -3.58 -36.75 2.20
C LEU A 27 -4.85 -36.47 1.36
N GLU A 28 -5.97 -37.12 1.65
CA GLU A 28 -7.25 -36.84 0.98
C GLU A 28 -7.71 -35.39 1.25
N LYS A 29 -7.57 -34.91 2.49
CA LYS A 29 -7.92 -33.56 2.85
C LYS A 29 -7.04 -32.55 2.10
N ALA A 30 -5.74 -32.78 2.05
CA ALA A 30 -4.80 -31.92 1.32
C ALA A 30 -5.11 -31.90 -0.20
N ARG A 31 -5.42 -33.05 -0.81
CA ARG A 31 -5.79 -33.14 -2.24
C ARG A 31 -7.09 -32.40 -2.58
N LYS A 32 -8.03 -32.28 -1.63
CA LYS A 32 -9.29 -31.55 -1.80
C LYS A 32 -9.15 -30.06 -1.55
N THR A 33 -8.03 -29.62 -0.95
CA THR A 33 -7.79 -28.19 -0.66
C THR A 33 -7.54 -27.43 -1.95
N GLY A 34 -8.45 -26.51 -2.28
CA GLY A 34 -8.37 -25.67 -3.46
C GLY A 34 -7.39 -24.49 -3.30
N ARG A 35 -7.09 -23.82 -4.40
CA ARG A 35 -6.27 -22.59 -4.38
C ARG A 35 -6.90 -21.52 -3.48
N GLU A 36 -6.07 -20.76 -2.80
CA GLU A 36 -6.45 -19.65 -1.91
C GLU A 36 -7.32 -20.05 -0.70
N THR A 37 -7.49 -21.34 -0.45
CA THR A 37 -8.10 -21.84 0.78
C THR A 37 -7.24 -21.45 1.99
N VAL A 38 -7.89 -20.96 3.04
CA VAL A 38 -7.20 -20.62 4.29
C VAL A 38 -7.03 -21.89 5.12
N ILE A 39 -5.77 -22.22 5.39
CA ILE A 39 -5.42 -23.43 6.14
C ILE A 39 -4.52 -23.10 7.33
N GLN A 40 -4.60 -23.93 8.34
CA GLN A 40 -3.66 -23.99 9.45
C GLN A 40 -2.95 -25.34 9.40
N VAL A 41 -1.63 -25.33 9.55
CA VAL A 41 -0.83 -26.55 9.51
C VAL A 41 0.08 -26.64 10.74
N THR A 42 0.30 -27.87 11.20
CA THR A 42 1.31 -28.22 12.20
C THR A 42 2.26 -29.22 11.56
N GLY A 43 3.55 -29.08 11.85
CA GLY A 43 4.55 -29.97 11.27
C GLY A 43 5.95 -29.70 11.78
N VAL A 44 6.92 -30.39 11.20
CA VAL A 44 8.33 -30.25 11.53
C VAL A 44 9.04 -29.56 10.39
N VAL A 45 9.80 -28.51 10.71
CA VAL A 45 10.65 -27.82 9.72
C VAL A 45 11.85 -28.72 9.43
N ILE A 46 12.06 -29.01 8.16
CA ILE A 46 13.16 -29.82 7.65
C ILE A 46 13.94 -29.05 6.59
N GLU A 47 15.20 -29.45 6.35
CA GLU A 47 15.98 -28.92 5.25
C GLU A 47 15.43 -29.46 3.93
N ARG A 48 15.29 -28.58 2.95
CA ARG A 48 14.79 -28.91 1.61
C ARG A 48 15.86 -29.64 0.81
N GLU A 49 15.51 -30.77 0.20
CA GLU A 49 16.46 -31.51 -0.67
C GLU A 49 16.84 -30.71 -1.91
N ALA A 50 15.83 -30.11 -2.58
CA ALA A 50 16.05 -29.23 -3.73
C ALA A 50 15.88 -27.76 -3.33
N LYS A 51 16.96 -27.12 -2.93
CA LYS A 51 16.95 -25.71 -2.50
C LYS A 51 16.48 -24.78 -3.62
N ASN A 52 15.61 -23.82 -3.28
CA ASN A 52 15.10 -22.84 -4.23
C ASN A 52 15.60 -21.43 -3.87
N PRO A 53 16.58 -20.88 -4.59
CA PRO A 53 17.16 -19.57 -4.31
C PRO A 53 16.19 -18.40 -4.58
N ASN A 54 15.05 -18.65 -5.25
CA ASN A 54 14.05 -17.63 -5.57
C ASN A 54 12.98 -17.47 -4.48
N MET A 55 13.11 -18.16 -3.34
CA MET A 55 12.22 -18.07 -2.19
C MET A 55 13.02 -17.79 -0.93
N ASP A 56 12.55 -16.89 -0.10
CA ASP A 56 13.21 -16.56 1.18
C ASP A 56 13.29 -17.81 2.11
N THR A 57 12.28 -18.66 2.05
CA THR A 57 12.24 -19.94 2.77
C THR A 57 12.76 -21.13 1.95
N GLY A 58 13.41 -20.89 0.82
CA GLY A 58 13.76 -21.90 -0.15
C GLY A 58 14.77 -22.98 0.30
N ASN A 59 15.38 -22.79 1.48
CA ASN A 59 16.27 -23.77 2.09
C ASN A 59 15.55 -24.78 3.00
N ILE A 60 14.30 -24.49 3.36
CA ILE A 60 13.50 -25.27 4.30
C ILE A 60 12.12 -25.64 3.71
N GLU A 61 11.50 -26.66 4.26
CA GLU A 61 10.12 -27.03 4.00
C GLU A 61 9.48 -27.54 5.29
N LEU A 62 8.15 -27.53 5.35
CA LEU A 62 7.41 -28.01 6.50
C LEU A 62 6.84 -29.40 6.19
N LEU A 63 7.34 -30.43 6.88
CA LEU A 63 6.75 -31.76 6.86
C LEU A 63 5.48 -31.75 7.72
N VAL A 64 4.32 -31.81 7.07
CA VAL A 64 3.01 -31.60 7.69
C VAL A 64 2.58 -32.85 8.48
N SER A 65 2.22 -32.66 9.75
CA SER A 65 1.58 -33.69 10.59
C SER A 65 0.07 -33.46 10.72
N GLU A 66 -0.38 -32.21 10.70
CA GLU A 66 -1.80 -31.85 10.79
C GLU A 66 -2.14 -30.72 9.82
N LEU A 67 -3.33 -30.79 9.22
CA LEU A 67 -3.89 -29.76 8.35
C LEU A 67 -5.34 -29.48 8.73
N THR A 68 -5.66 -28.24 9.00
CA THR A 68 -7.03 -27.79 9.25
C THR A 68 -7.42 -26.75 8.21
N VAL A 69 -8.53 -26.98 7.52
CA VAL A 69 -9.14 -25.98 6.65
C VAL A 69 -9.94 -25.02 7.53
N LEU A 70 -9.52 -23.76 7.56
CA LEU A 70 -10.16 -22.70 8.33
C LEU A 70 -11.28 -22.06 7.52
N ASN A 71 -11.06 -21.88 6.21
CA ASN A 71 -12.05 -21.31 5.31
C ASN A 71 -11.76 -21.74 3.87
N GLU A 72 -12.77 -22.26 3.19
CA GLU A 72 -12.68 -22.62 1.77
C GLU A 72 -12.76 -21.35 0.91
N ALA A 73 -12.06 -21.35 -0.21
CA ALA A 73 -12.13 -20.29 -1.21
C ALA A 73 -12.74 -20.78 -2.51
N GLN A 74 -13.48 -19.92 -3.18
CA GLN A 74 -13.87 -20.14 -4.57
C GLN A 74 -12.62 -19.99 -5.46
N THR A 75 -12.60 -20.67 -6.60
CA THR A 75 -11.50 -20.53 -7.57
C THR A 75 -11.34 -19.08 -7.99
N PRO A 76 -10.16 -18.47 -7.79
CA PRO A 76 -9.90 -17.10 -8.23
C PRO A 76 -10.13 -16.91 -9.73
N PRO A 77 -10.62 -15.74 -10.17
CA PRO A 77 -10.87 -15.45 -11.58
C PRO A 77 -9.58 -15.30 -12.42
N PHE A 78 -8.43 -15.22 -11.78
CA PHE A 78 -7.08 -15.20 -12.40
C PHE A 78 -6.05 -15.75 -11.41
N THR A 79 -4.87 -16.12 -11.90
CA THR A 79 -3.78 -16.59 -11.05
C THR A 79 -3.17 -15.45 -10.24
N ILE A 80 -2.99 -15.68 -8.92
CA ILE A 80 -2.37 -14.70 -8.00
C ILE A 80 -0.85 -14.95 -7.98
N GLU A 81 -0.22 -14.60 -9.08
CA GLU A 81 1.20 -14.77 -9.34
C GLU A 81 1.77 -13.48 -9.99
N ASP A 82 3.08 -13.31 -9.99
CA ASP A 82 3.73 -12.13 -10.60
C ASP A 82 3.39 -12.02 -12.09
N LYS A 83 3.41 -13.15 -12.80
CA LYS A 83 2.93 -13.27 -14.18
C LYS A 83 1.52 -13.86 -14.19
N THR A 84 0.54 -12.99 -14.04
CA THR A 84 -0.88 -13.41 -14.04
C THR A 84 -1.43 -13.55 -15.46
N ASP A 85 -2.43 -14.41 -15.62
CA ASP A 85 -3.28 -14.55 -16.80
C ASP A 85 -4.45 -13.54 -16.84
N GLY A 86 -4.64 -12.76 -15.75
CA GLY A 86 -5.69 -11.75 -15.64
C GLY A 86 -5.40 -10.48 -16.43
N GLY A 87 -6.29 -10.11 -17.35
CA GLY A 87 -6.30 -8.81 -17.99
C GLY A 87 -6.55 -7.66 -17.01
N GLU A 88 -6.28 -6.42 -17.42
CA GLU A 88 -6.37 -5.24 -16.56
C GLU A 88 -7.76 -5.03 -15.99
N ASP A 89 -8.81 -5.12 -16.82
CA ASP A 89 -10.21 -4.95 -16.40
C ASP A 89 -10.60 -5.97 -15.32
N LEU A 90 -10.17 -7.22 -15.48
CA LEU A 90 -10.45 -8.29 -14.51
C LEU A 90 -9.73 -8.04 -13.19
N ARG A 91 -8.48 -7.59 -13.24
CA ARG A 91 -7.69 -7.23 -12.05
C ARG A 91 -8.24 -6.00 -11.34
N MET A 92 -8.78 -5.02 -12.07
CA MET A 92 -9.45 -3.87 -11.49
C MET A 92 -10.77 -4.26 -10.82
N LYS A 93 -11.56 -5.15 -11.45
CA LYS A 93 -12.80 -5.68 -10.86
C LYS A 93 -12.57 -6.44 -9.57
N TYR A 94 -11.50 -7.24 -9.52
CA TYR A 94 -11.11 -8.03 -8.35
C TYR A 94 -9.81 -7.50 -7.71
N ARG A 95 -9.74 -6.20 -7.51
CA ARG A 95 -8.54 -5.51 -7.04
C ARG A 95 -7.97 -6.07 -5.74
N TYR A 96 -8.82 -6.54 -4.84
CA TYR A 96 -8.43 -7.18 -3.58
C TYR A 96 -7.63 -8.49 -3.78
N LEU A 97 -7.83 -9.20 -4.90
CA LEU A 97 -7.00 -10.34 -5.28
C LEU A 97 -5.70 -9.87 -5.97
N ASP A 98 -5.77 -8.86 -6.82
CA ASP A 98 -4.60 -8.30 -7.49
C ASP A 98 -3.58 -7.71 -6.50
N ILE A 99 -4.05 -7.12 -5.40
CA ILE A 99 -3.19 -6.62 -4.31
C ILE A 99 -2.36 -7.74 -3.65
N ARG A 100 -2.77 -8.99 -3.74
CA ARG A 100 -2.01 -10.14 -3.21
C ARG A 100 -0.80 -10.52 -4.07
N ARG A 101 -0.66 -9.98 -5.26
CA ARG A 101 0.48 -10.18 -6.14
C ARG A 101 1.67 -9.33 -5.67
N THR A 102 2.86 -9.94 -5.69
CA THR A 102 4.10 -9.29 -5.23
C THR A 102 4.34 -7.90 -5.84
N PRO A 103 4.21 -7.67 -7.16
CA PRO A 103 4.46 -6.34 -7.73
C PRO A 103 3.53 -5.26 -7.18
N VAL A 104 2.26 -5.61 -6.91
CA VAL A 104 1.27 -4.65 -6.37
C VAL A 104 1.51 -4.41 -4.88
N GLN A 105 1.78 -5.46 -4.11
CA GLN A 105 2.16 -5.34 -2.70
C GLN A 105 3.41 -4.48 -2.53
N ASN A 106 4.45 -4.74 -3.31
CA ASN A 106 5.70 -3.99 -3.24
C ASN A 106 5.49 -2.51 -3.54
N SER A 107 4.62 -2.17 -4.50
CA SER A 107 4.26 -0.77 -4.78
C SER A 107 3.59 -0.09 -3.58
N LEU A 108 2.70 -0.79 -2.87
CA LEU A 108 2.03 -0.25 -1.67
C LEU A 108 3.00 -0.12 -0.50
N LEU A 109 3.85 -1.12 -0.27
CA LEU A 109 4.88 -1.10 0.78
C LEU A 109 5.90 0.01 0.51
N PHE A 110 6.35 0.16 -0.73
CA PHE A 110 7.23 1.23 -1.16
C PHE A 110 6.64 2.60 -0.88
N ARG A 111 5.39 2.82 -1.30
CA ARG A 111 4.66 4.07 -1.01
C ARG A 111 4.58 4.36 0.50
N SER A 112 4.32 3.34 1.31
CA SER A 112 4.27 3.46 2.77
C SER A 112 5.61 3.89 3.35
N LYS A 113 6.71 3.27 2.90
CA LYS A 113 8.08 3.62 3.32
C LYS A 113 8.44 5.06 2.93
N ILE A 114 8.15 5.46 1.69
CA ILE A 114 8.37 6.85 1.23
C ILE A 114 7.63 7.85 2.13
N GLY A 115 6.36 7.58 2.45
CA GLY A 115 5.59 8.45 3.32
C GLY A 115 6.21 8.62 4.72
N LEU A 116 6.79 7.53 5.26
CA LEU A 116 7.49 7.59 6.55
C LEU A 116 8.81 8.38 6.45
N LEU A 117 9.60 8.15 5.40
CA LEU A 117 10.86 8.89 5.17
C LEU A 117 10.61 10.39 5.03
N VAL A 118 9.58 10.78 4.27
CA VAL A 118 9.19 12.21 4.13
C VAL A 118 8.84 12.81 5.49
N ARG A 119 8.03 12.12 6.32
CA ARG A 119 7.66 12.60 7.65
C ARG A 119 8.88 12.78 8.55
N ASN A 120 9.76 11.80 8.58
CA ASN A 120 10.96 11.85 9.40
C ASN A 120 11.85 13.01 8.98
N TYR A 121 12.15 13.14 7.69
CA TYR A 121 12.99 14.23 7.17
C TYR A 121 12.40 15.59 7.51
N LEU A 122 11.12 15.82 7.23
CA LEU A 122 10.48 17.11 7.49
C LEU A 122 10.38 17.42 8.99
N ALA A 123 10.12 16.41 9.83
CA ALA A 123 10.13 16.56 11.28
C ALA A 123 11.52 16.96 11.81
N GLU A 124 12.60 16.37 11.29
CA GLU A 124 13.99 16.73 11.62
C GLU A 124 14.34 18.16 11.19
N GLN A 125 13.70 18.66 10.13
CA GLN A 125 13.79 20.06 9.70
C GLN A 125 12.84 21.01 10.48
N ALA A 126 12.26 20.53 11.59
CA ALA A 126 11.32 21.24 12.45
C ALA A 126 10.00 21.65 11.77
N PHE A 127 9.55 20.92 10.76
CA PHE A 127 8.19 21.07 10.25
C PHE A 127 7.20 20.39 11.18
N ILE A 128 6.02 20.95 11.31
CA ILE A 128 4.90 20.44 12.09
C ILE A 128 3.86 19.85 11.13
N GLU A 129 3.53 18.55 11.28
CA GLU A 129 2.44 17.93 10.51
C GLU A 129 1.12 18.34 11.13
N VAL A 130 0.25 19.00 10.34
CA VAL A 130 -1.09 19.41 10.79
C VAL A 130 -2.11 18.91 9.80
N GLU A 131 -3.06 18.10 10.28
CA GLU A 131 -4.18 17.60 9.50
C GLU A 131 -5.25 18.69 9.35
N THR A 132 -5.64 18.98 8.11
CA THR A 132 -6.63 20.00 7.77
C THR A 132 -7.96 19.39 7.33
N PRO A 133 -9.10 20.11 7.51
CA PRO A 133 -10.42 19.61 7.11
C PRO A 133 -10.57 19.36 5.61
N TYR A 134 -11.36 18.33 5.27
CA TYR A 134 -11.75 18.02 3.88
C TYR A 134 -13.11 18.61 3.50
N LEU A 135 -14.04 18.79 4.44
CA LEU A 135 -15.32 19.45 4.17
C LEU A 135 -15.17 20.94 4.40
N ILE A 136 -14.88 21.69 3.34
CA ILE A 136 -14.55 23.10 3.40
C ILE A 136 -15.55 23.95 2.60
N LYS A 137 -15.41 25.25 2.66
CA LYS A 137 -16.05 26.18 1.73
C LYS A 137 -15.30 26.17 0.40
N SER A 138 -16.03 26.21 -0.72
CA SER A 138 -15.42 26.39 -2.04
C SER A 138 -14.46 27.58 -2.09
N THR A 139 -13.28 27.34 -2.65
CA THR A 139 -12.22 28.35 -2.84
C THR A 139 -11.81 28.38 -4.31
N PRO A 140 -11.66 29.55 -4.93
CA PRO A 140 -11.27 29.64 -6.36
C PRO A 140 -9.77 29.38 -6.52
N GLU A 141 -9.36 28.11 -6.63
CA GLU A 141 -7.96 27.71 -6.79
C GLU A 141 -7.56 27.32 -8.24
N GLY A 142 -8.44 27.56 -9.20
CA GLY A 142 -8.16 27.36 -10.63
C GLY A 142 -8.77 26.12 -11.28
N ALA A 143 -9.08 25.05 -10.53
CA ALA A 143 -9.85 23.89 -10.95
C ALA A 143 -11.33 24.01 -10.54
N ARG A 144 -12.17 23.10 -11.02
CA ARG A 144 -13.52 22.93 -10.48
C ARG A 144 -13.48 22.10 -9.21
N ASP A 145 -14.35 22.47 -8.25
CA ASP A 145 -14.47 21.74 -7.00
C ASP A 145 -15.43 20.56 -7.14
N PHE A 146 -15.09 19.45 -6.48
CA PHE A 146 -16.10 18.46 -6.12
C PHE A 146 -16.92 18.99 -4.95
N VAL A 147 -18.23 18.92 -5.03
CA VAL A 147 -19.15 19.42 -4.03
C VAL A 147 -19.91 18.30 -3.31
N VAL A 148 -20.11 18.48 -2.01
CA VAL A 148 -20.85 17.54 -1.16
C VAL A 148 -22.08 18.27 -0.61
N PRO A 149 -23.33 17.80 -0.86
CA PRO A 149 -24.54 18.43 -0.33
C PRO A 149 -24.56 18.41 1.18
N SER A 150 -24.94 19.53 1.79
CA SER A 150 -25.18 19.60 3.23
C SER A 150 -26.60 19.10 3.56
N ARG A 151 -26.71 18.10 4.43
CA ARG A 151 -28.01 17.65 4.94
C ARG A 151 -28.62 18.61 5.97
N MET A 152 -27.76 19.35 6.67
CA MET A 152 -28.19 20.26 7.76
C MET A 152 -28.61 21.62 7.23
N ASN A 153 -28.11 22.04 6.08
CA ASN A 153 -28.37 23.34 5.49
C ASN A 153 -28.87 23.15 4.05
N GLU A 154 -30.18 23.25 3.87
CA GLU A 154 -30.79 23.05 2.55
C GLU A 154 -30.26 24.06 1.54
N GLY A 155 -29.93 23.56 0.35
CA GLY A 155 -29.38 24.39 -0.74
C GLY A 155 -27.90 24.78 -0.57
N GLN A 156 -27.21 24.32 0.49
CA GLN A 156 -25.79 24.58 0.70
C GLN A 156 -24.93 23.34 0.46
N PHE A 157 -23.66 23.56 0.14
CA PHE A 157 -22.70 22.52 -0.21
C PHE A 157 -21.37 22.77 0.48
N TYR A 158 -20.71 21.70 0.88
CA TYR A 158 -19.27 21.68 1.13
C TYR A 158 -18.55 21.45 -0.18
N ALA A 159 -17.29 21.88 -0.26
CA ALA A 159 -16.36 21.52 -1.31
C ALA A 159 -15.26 20.62 -0.76
N LEU A 160 -14.72 19.73 -1.62
CA LEU A 160 -13.49 19.00 -1.31
C LEU A 160 -12.28 19.86 -1.71
N PRO A 161 -11.20 19.90 -0.90
CA PRO A 161 -10.08 20.81 -1.14
C PRO A 161 -9.28 20.46 -2.38
N GLN A 162 -8.99 21.44 -3.22
CA GLN A 162 -8.02 21.32 -4.31
C GLN A 162 -6.58 21.28 -3.79
N SER A 163 -6.35 21.95 -2.68
CA SER A 163 -5.17 21.93 -1.81
C SER A 163 -5.59 22.48 -0.44
N PRO A 164 -4.79 22.31 0.63
CA PRO A 164 -5.07 22.91 1.94
C PRO A 164 -4.69 24.41 2.01
N GLN A 165 -4.74 25.14 0.91
CA GLN A 165 -4.19 26.49 0.74
C GLN A 165 -4.63 27.49 1.82
N THR A 166 -5.94 27.58 2.08
CA THR A 166 -6.45 28.50 3.09
C THR A 166 -5.98 28.15 4.50
N PHE A 167 -5.97 26.86 4.83
CA PHE A 167 -5.60 26.41 6.17
C PHE A 167 -4.11 26.55 6.44
N LYS A 168 -3.25 26.22 5.48
CA LYS A 168 -1.82 26.40 5.67
C LYS A 168 -1.41 27.88 5.81
N GLN A 169 -2.07 28.79 5.10
CA GLN A 169 -1.89 30.23 5.31
C GLN A 169 -2.34 30.67 6.71
N LEU A 170 -3.49 30.16 7.19
CA LEU A 170 -3.94 30.45 8.55
C LEU A 170 -2.99 29.90 9.61
N LEU A 171 -2.36 28.74 9.37
CA LEU A 171 -1.33 28.18 10.26
C LEU A 171 -0.08 29.08 10.32
N MET A 172 0.33 29.66 9.18
CA MET A 172 1.42 30.65 9.16
C MET A 172 1.08 31.90 9.96
N VAL A 173 -0.13 32.44 9.76
CA VAL A 173 -0.63 33.58 10.57
C VAL A 173 -0.73 33.21 12.06
N GLY A 174 -1.06 31.94 12.35
CA GLY A 174 -1.10 31.40 13.71
C GLY A 174 0.26 31.11 14.34
N GLY A 175 1.37 31.38 13.65
CA GLY A 175 2.74 31.23 14.17
C GLY A 175 3.31 29.82 14.10
N MET A 176 2.81 28.96 13.20
CA MET A 176 3.38 27.60 13.02
C MET A 176 4.70 27.59 12.23
N ASP A 177 5.03 28.65 11.52
CA ASP A 177 6.25 28.93 10.74
C ASP A 177 6.68 27.86 9.72
N LYS A 178 6.57 26.57 10.03
CA LYS A 178 6.89 25.45 9.15
C LYS A 178 5.83 24.38 9.30
N TYR A 179 4.97 24.27 8.31
CA TYR A 179 3.89 23.28 8.22
C TYR A 179 4.17 22.29 7.10
N PHE A 180 3.76 21.05 7.28
CA PHE A 180 3.56 20.09 6.19
C PHE A 180 2.37 19.19 6.43
N GLN A 181 1.92 18.55 5.34
CA GLN A 181 0.92 17.48 5.39
C GLN A 181 1.07 16.57 4.17
N ILE A 182 0.90 15.27 4.36
CA ILE A 182 0.68 14.32 3.25
C ILE A 182 -0.82 14.22 3.05
N VAL A 183 -1.37 15.03 2.15
CA VAL A 183 -2.78 15.35 2.05
C VAL A 183 -3.43 14.85 0.76
N LYS A 184 -4.69 14.43 0.84
CA LYS A 184 -5.54 14.18 -0.34
C LYS A 184 -6.05 15.49 -0.91
N CYS A 185 -5.91 15.63 -2.23
CA CYS A 185 -6.40 16.77 -2.99
C CYS A 185 -7.36 16.30 -4.08
N PHE A 186 -8.32 17.15 -4.42
CA PHE A 186 -9.42 16.82 -5.30
C PHE A 186 -9.58 17.90 -6.37
N ARG A 187 -9.60 17.52 -7.65
CA ARG A 187 -9.80 18.46 -8.76
C ARG A 187 -10.72 17.84 -9.80
N ASP A 188 -11.85 18.47 -10.08
CA ASP A 188 -12.78 18.06 -11.13
C ASP A 188 -12.29 18.61 -12.48
N GLU A 189 -11.30 17.95 -13.03
CA GLU A 189 -10.65 18.30 -14.30
C GLU A 189 -10.62 17.08 -15.22
N ASP A 190 -10.34 17.33 -16.50
CA ASP A 190 -10.18 16.27 -17.49
C ASP A 190 -8.99 15.37 -17.14
N LEU A 191 -9.23 14.05 -17.20
CA LEU A 191 -8.22 13.05 -16.91
C LEU A 191 -7.14 13.05 -17.99
N ARG A 192 -5.89 12.85 -17.56
CA ARG A 192 -4.72 12.62 -18.41
C ARG A 192 -3.98 11.39 -17.89
N ALA A 193 -3.01 10.90 -18.66
CA ALA A 193 -2.22 9.72 -18.27
C ALA A 193 -1.57 9.84 -16.88
N ASP A 194 -1.19 11.05 -16.48
CA ASP A 194 -0.50 11.38 -15.23
C ASP A 194 -1.38 12.14 -14.21
N ARG A 195 -2.68 12.34 -14.52
CA ARG A 195 -3.59 13.12 -13.65
C ARG A 195 -4.80 12.32 -13.24
N GLN A 196 -5.08 12.36 -11.95
CA GLN A 196 -6.25 11.76 -11.32
C GLN A 196 -7.08 12.83 -10.61
N PRO A 197 -8.42 12.68 -10.54
CA PRO A 197 -9.28 13.65 -9.87
C PRO A 197 -9.05 13.67 -8.34
N GLU A 198 -8.57 12.58 -7.79
CA GLU A 198 -8.10 12.45 -6.41
C GLU A 198 -6.63 12.04 -6.42
N PHE A 199 -5.77 12.82 -5.78
CA PHE A 199 -4.34 12.55 -5.69
C PHE A 199 -3.78 12.96 -4.33
N THR A 200 -2.53 12.60 -4.06
CA THR A 200 -1.87 12.94 -2.81
C THR A 200 -0.75 13.94 -3.07
N GLN A 201 -0.69 14.99 -2.26
CA GLN A 201 0.42 15.94 -2.23
C GLN A 201 1.24 15.78 -0.95
N ILE A 202 2.54 16.04 -1.05
CA ILE A 202 3.37 16.44 0.07
C ILE A 202 3.29 17.97 0.04
N ASP A 203 2.45 18.54 0.89
CA ASP A 203 2.18 19.96 0.94
C ASP A 203 2.94 20.60 2.09
N CYS A 204 3.63 21.71 1.82
CA CYS A 204 4.42 22.43 2.80
C CYS A 204 4.13 23.93 2.72
N GLU A 205 4.25 24.61 3.85
CA GLU A 205 4.20 26.07 3.91
C GLU A 205 5.22 26.57 4.94
N LEU A 206 5.93 27.64 4.60
CA LEU A 206 6.97 28.23 5.44
C LEU A 206 6.80 29.74 5.53
N SER A 207 7.05 30.29 6.73
CA SER A 207 7.13 31.74 6.98
C SER A 207 8.59 32.23 6.91
N PHE A 208 8.78 33.50 6.64
CA PHE A 208 10.07 34.19 6.71
C PHE A 208 11.18 33.62 5.82
N VAL A 209 10.83 33.07 4.65
CA VAL A 209 11.75 32.41 3.72
C VAL A 209 11.72 33.06 2.35
N HIS A 210 12.81 32.89 1.60
CA HIS A 210 12.91 33.23 0.20
C HIS A 210 12.79 32.03 -0.69
N GLN A 211 12.67 32.20 -1.99
CA GLN A 211 12.57 31.13 -2.98
C GLN A 211 13.69 30.08 -2.84
N GLN A 212 14.93 30.56 -2.62
CA GLN A 212 16.11 29.70 -2.51
C GLN A 212 16.02 28.75 -1.30
N ASP A 213 15.43 29.19 -0.20
CA ASP A 213 15.24 28.37 1.01
C ASP A 213 14.27 27.22 0.74
N ILE A 214 13.20 27.49 -0.01
CA ILE A 214 12.25 26.46 -0.44
C ILE A 214 12.93 25.45 -1.37
N MET A 215 13.68 25.94 -2.36
CA MET A 215 14.41 25.07 -3.31
C MET A 215 15.39 24.16 -2.56
N ALA A 216 16.21 24.73 -1.66
CA ALA A 216 17.16 23.95 -0.87
C ALA A 216 16.49 22.91 0.02
N CYS A 217 15.35 23.23 0.63
CA CYS A 217 14.58 22.29 1.44
C CYS A 217 14.12 21.08 0.63
N PHE A 218 13.54 21.30 -0.55
CA PHE A 218 13.03 20.21 -1.39
C PHE A 218 14.12 19.45 -2.14
N GLU A 219 15.20 20.10 -2.54
CA GLU A 219 16.39 19.41 -3.07
C GLU A 219 17.00 18.48 -2.02
N GLY A 220 17.10 18.95 -0.76
CA GLY A 220 17.54 18.12 0.36
C GLY A 220 16.60 16.93 0.63
N LEU A 221 15.29 17.14 0.60
CA LEU A 221 14.31 16.06 0.73
C LEU A 221 14.46 15.02 -0.38
N LEU A 222 14.59 15.45 -1.64
CA LEU A 222 14.74 14.56 -2.78
C LEU A 222 16.05 13.76 -2.71
N SER A 223 17.16 14.41 -2.36
CA SER A 223 18.45 13.73 -2.18
C SER A 223 18.37 12.68 -1.10
N HIS A 224 17.82 13.02 0.08
CA HIS A 224 17.61 12.07 1.17
C HIS A 224 16.75 10.88 0.75
N LEU A 225 15.62 11.13 0.07
CA LEU A 225 14.75 10.06 -0.41
C LEU A 225 15.46 9.12 -1.40
N LEU A 226 16.26 9.66 -2.32
CA LEU A 226 16.99 8.85 -3.30
C LEU A 226 18.07 7.98 -2.63
N GLU A 227 18.79 8.51 -1.64
CA GLU A 227 19.79 7.76 -0.87
C GLU A 227 19.15 6.62 -0.09
N GLU A 228 18.07 6.90 0.64
CA GLU A 228 17.34 5.90 1.42
C GLU A 228 16.69 4.82 0.53
N ILE A 229 16.09 5.22 -0.59
CA ILE A 229 15.53 4.28 -1.57
C ILE A 229 16.61 3.38 -2.14
N HIS A 230 17.79 3.93 -2.50
CA HIS A 230 18.89 3.12 -3.00
C HIS A 230 19.32 2.08 -1.97
N SER A 231 19.40 2.43 -0.71
CA SER A 231 19.73 1.50 0.38
C SER A 231 18.69 0.39 0.59
N LEU A 232 17.42 0.65 0.23
CA LEU A 232 16.34 -0.34 0.36
C LEU A 232 16.32 -1.41 -0.76
N PHE A 233 17.03 -1.15 -1.87
CA PHE A 233 17.10 -2.03 -3.05
C PHE A 233 18.52 -2.52 -3.37
N ALA A 234 19.52 -2.10 -2.59
CA ALA A 234 20.88 -2.61 -2.64
C ALA A 234 21.03 -3.87 -1.77
#